data_ab858e38876b80f4682c047740c9861c
#
_entry.id   ab858e38876b80f4682c047740c9861c
#
_cell.length_a   1.000
_cell.length_b   1.000
_cell.length_c   1.000
_cell.angle_alpha   90.00
_cell.angle_beta   90.00
_cell.angle_gamma   90.00
#
_symmetry.space_group_name_H-M   'P 1'
#
loop_
_entity.id
_entity.type
_entity.pdbx_description
1 polymer ?
#
loop_
_entity_poly.entity_id
_entity_poly.type
_entity_poly.pdbx_seq_one_letter_code
_entity_poly.pdbx_strand_id
1 'polypeptide(L)'
;MVLEEKHYKAIEYMLEGRKMSDIAKLLGVGRTTLYDWKNDEEFKAELERHRKDIRDTINKKITDRLDIYVEQLHIIATTSKSEKNKLQALQYLMNRVLGAPTSKVADVSKEEENKEDAVVDINNILNEIDNANVS
;
A
#
# COMPACT_ATOMS: atom_id res chain seq x y z
N MET A 1 -30.97 1.94 -9.64
CA MET A 1 -31.55 0.55 -9.68
C MET A 1 -31.63 0.05 -8.25
N VAL A 2 -32.63 -0.73 -7.92
CA VAL A 2 -32.67 -1.38 -6.60
C VAL A 2 -31.83 -2.65 -6.65
N LEU A 3 -30.86 -2.79 -5.75
CA LEU A 3 -29.98 -3.95 -5.72
C LEU A 3 -30.72 -5.17 -5.16
N GLU A 4 -30.64 -6.28 -5.88
CA GLU A 4 -31.20 -7.57 -5.54
C GLU A 4 -30.09 -8.60 -5.27
N GLU A 5 -30.46 -9.80 -4.80
CA GLU A 5 -29.51 -10.87 -4.45
C GLU A 5 -28.49 -11.16 -5.56
N LYS A 6 -28.92 -11.17 -6.83
CA LYS A 6 -28.00 -11.38 -7.95
C LYS A 6 -26.96 -10.29 -8.11
N HIS A 7 -27.30 -9.05 -7.79
CA HIS A 7 -26.36 -7.91 -7.82
C HIS A 7 -25.29 -8.06 -6.73
N TYR A 8 -25.69 -8.44 -5.52
CA TYR A 8 -24.76 -8.68 -4.42
C TYR A 8 -23.82 -9.87 -4.72
N LYS A 9 -24.33 -10.95 -5.29
CA LYS A 9 -23.49 -12.07 -5.73
C LYS A 9 -22.52 -11.68 -6.86
N ALA A 10 -22.95 -10.82 -7.77
CA ALA A 10 -22.07 -10.30 -8.82
C ALA A 10 -20.91 -9.47 -8.20
N ILE A 11 -21.22 -8.62 -7.23
CA ILE A 11 -20.23 -7.85 -6.49
C ILE A 11 -19.24 -8.79 -5.79
N GLU A 12 -19.70 -9.79 -5.08
CA GLU A 12 -18.85 -10.77 -4.39
C GLU A 12 -17.89 -11.46 -5.37
N TYR A 13 -18.38 -11.97 -6.48
CA TYR A 13 -17.55 -12.62 -7.50
C TYR A 13 -16.55 -11.67 -8.16
N MET A 14 -16.93 -10.40 -8.37
CA MET A 14 -16.01 -9.37 -8.86
C MET A 14 -14.89 -9.08 -7.84
N LEU A 15 -15.20 -9.05 -6.56
CA LEU A 15 -14.22 -8.86 -5.50
C LEU A 15 -13.28 -10.06 -5.33
N GLU A 16 -13.74 -11.27 -5.64
CA GLU A 16 -12.90 -12.48 -5.73
C GLU A 16 -11.96 -12.47 -6.95
N GLY A 17 -12.11 -11.51 -7.87
CA GLY A 17 -11.29 -11.42 -9.08
C GLY A 17 -11.71 -12.38 -10.20
N ARG A 18 -12.94 -12.88 -10.18
CA ARG A 18 -13.44 -13.75 -11.24
C ARG A 18 -13.63 -13.00 -12.56
N LYS A 19 -13.49 -13.71 -13.66
CA LYS A 19 -13.71 -13.15 -14.99
C LYS A 19 -15.19 -12.85 -15.22
N MET A 20 -15.51 -11.78 -15.91
CA MET A 20 -16.89 -11.39 -16.20
C MET A 20 -17.68 -12.48 -16.92
N SER A 21 -17.04 -13.23 -17.82
CA SER A 21 -17.66 -14.38 -18.51
C SER A 21 -18.08 -15.49 -17.55
N ASP A 22 -17.27 -15.76 -16.52
CA ASP A 22 -17.56 -16.80 -15.53
C ASP A 22 -18.69 -16.35 -14.59
N ILE A 23 -18.68 -15.08 -14.19
CA ILE A 23 -19.74 -14.48 -13.36
C ILE A 23 -21.08 -14.54 -14.09
N ALA A 24 -21.09 -14.19 -15.39
CA ALA A 24 -22.30 -14.25 -16.21
C ALA A 24 -22.90 -15.66 -16.23
N LYS A 25 -22.07 -16.69 -16.42
CA LYS A 25 -22.50 -18.09 -16.38
C LYS A 25 -23.02 -18.52 -15.01
N LEU A 26 -22.32 -18.16 -13.95
CA LEU A 26 -22.71 -18.51 -12.57
C LEU A 26 -24.05 -17.90 -12.17
N LEU A 27 -24.32 -16.67 -12.61
CA LEU A 27 -25.55 -15.95 -12.29
C LEU A 27 -26.68 -16.18 -13.29
N GLY A 28 -26.39 -16.83 -14.42
CA GLY A 28 -27.37 -17.04 -15.48
C GLY A 28 -27.82 -15.75 -16.14
N VAL A 29 -26.92 -14.79 -16.32
CA VAL A 29 -27.17 -13.50 -16.99
C VAL A 29 -26.22 -13.28 -18.15
N GLY A 30 -26.56 -12.39 -19.07
CA GLY A 30 -25.69 -12.00 -20.16
C GLY A 30 -24.51 -11.16 -19.69
N ARG A 31 -23.38 -11.23 -20.41
CA ARG A 31 -22.22 -10.36 -20.13
C ARG A 31 -22.56 -8.89 -20.24
N THR A 32 -23.37 -8.51 -21.22
CA THR A 32 -23.85 -7.14 -21.41
C THR A 32 -24.60 -6.67 -20.16
N THR A 33 -25.48 -7.48 -19.60
CA THR A 33 -26.21 -7.18 -18.37
C THR A 33 -25.26 -6.89 -17.21
N LEU A 34 -24.18 -7.68 -17.05
CA LEU A 34 -23.17 -7.43 -16.01
C LEU A 34 -22.43 -6.11 -16.21
N TYR A 35 -22.12 -5.74 -17.44
CA TYR A 35 -21.50 -4.44 -17.74
C TYR A 35 -22.47 -3.29 -17.50
N ASP A 36 -23.76 -3.45 -17.79
CA ASP A 36 -24.80 -2.48 -17.46
C ASP A 36 -24.91 -2.27 -15.95
N TRP A 37 -24.93 -3.34 -15.18
CA TRP A 37 -24.88 -3.26 -13.71
C TRP A 37 -23.64 -2.52 -13.23
N LYS A 38 -22.48 -2.86 -13.76
CA LYS A 38 -21.22 -2.22 -13.40
C LYS A 38 -21.20 -0.72 -13.71
N ASN A 39 -22.01 -0.25 -14.65
CA ASN A 39 -22.13 1.15 -14.99
C ASN A 39 -23.21 1.88 -14.20
N ASP A 40 -24.08 1.16 -13.50
CA ASP A 40 -25.10 1.73 -12.62
C ASP A 40 -24.48 2.37 -11.37
N GLU A 41 -24.99 3.51 -10.95
CA GLU A 41 -24.42 4.29 -9.84
C GLU A 41 -24.58 3.61 -8.49
N GLU A 42 -25.72 2.97 -8.23
CA GLU A 42 -25.95 2.24 -6.97
C GLU A 42 -25.06 1.00 -6.88
N PHE A 43 -24.92 0.27 -7.98
CA PHE A 43 -24.04 -0.88 -8.05
C PHE A 43 -22.56 -0.49 -7.85
N LYS A 44 -22.11 0.60 -8.47
CA LYS A 44 -20.77 1.15 -8.26
C LYS A 44 -20.53 1.52 -6.80
N ALA A 45 -21.47 2.25 -6.22
CA ALA A 45 -21.38 2.68 -4.82
C ALA A 45 -21.27 1.48 -3.87
N GLU A 46 -22.06 0.46 -4.08
CA GLU A 46 -22.03 -0.75 -3.25
C GLU A 46 -20.72 -1.55 -3.46
N LEU A 47 -20.26 -1.69 -4.69
CA LEU A 47 -18.97 -2.32 -4.99
C LEU A 47 -17.81 -1.58 -4.30
N GLU A 48 -17.79 -0.25 -4.37
CA GLU A 48 -16.75 0.56 -3.71
C GLU A 48 -16.85 0.50 -2.19
N ARG A 49 -18.05 0.45 -1.63
CA ARG A 49 -18.25 0.24 -0.19
C ARG A 49 -17.60 -1.08 0.27
N HIS A 50 -17.87 -2.17 -0.42
CA HIS A 50 -17.27 -3.47 -0.11
C HIS A 50 -15.75 -3.47 -0.28
N ARG A 51 -15.24 -2.83 -1.33
CA ARG A 51 -13.77 -2.67 -1.52
C ARG A 51 -13.13 -1.91 -0.36
N LYS A 52 -13.78 -0.85 0.09
CA LYS A 52 -13.30 -0.07 1.23
C LYS A 52 -13.30 -0.92 2.51
N ASP A 53 -14.37 -1.65 2.78
CA ASP A 53 -14.48 -2.52 3.96
C ASP A 53 -13.36 -3.58 3.98
N ILE A 54 -13.05 -4.17 2.83
CA ILE A 54 -11.94 -5.12 2.69
C ILE A 54 -10.60 -4.43 2.97
N ARG A 55 -10.35 -3.26 2.38
CA ARG A 55 -9.11 -2.50 2.62
C ARG A 55 -8.96 -2.12 4.08
N ASP A 56 -10.02 -1.64 4.70
CA ASP A 56 -10.00 -1.23 6.11
C ASP A 56 -9.73 -2.44 7.02
N THR A 57 -10.32 -3.60 6.72
CA THR A 57 -10.05 -4.84 7.43
C THR A 57 -8.60 -5.30 7.29
N ILE A 58 -8.04 -5.23 6.08
CA ILE A 58 -6.64 -5.59 5.82
C ILE A 58 -5.70 -4.60 6.53
N ASN A 59 -5.97 -3.30 6.41
CA ASN A 59 -5.18 -2.27 7.07
C ASN A 59 -5.19 -2.44 8.59
N LYS A 60 -6.33 -2.78 9.16
CA LYS A 60 -6.45 -3.08 10.58
C LYS A 60 -5.59 -4.29 10.98
N LYS A 61 -5.64 -5.38 10.22
CA LYS A 61 -4.80 -6.56 10.47
C LYS A 61 -3.31 -6.24 10.40
N ILE A 62 -2.90 -5.40 9.45
CA ILE A 62 -1.50 -4.96 9.34
C ILE A 62 -1.12 -4.09 10.54
N THR A 63 -1.98 -3.14 10.91
CA THR A 63 -1.76 -2.25 12.06
C THR A 63 -1.69 -3.02 13.38
N ASP A 64 -2.55 -4.00 13.57
CA ASP A 64 -2.55 -4.86 14.77
C ASP A 64 -1.27 -5.69 14.91
N ARG A 65 -0.53 -5.92 13.82
CA ARG A 65 0.72 -6.68 13.77
C ARG A 65 1.95 -5.83 13.44
N LEU A 66 1.81 -4.52 13.49
CA LEU A 66 2.86 -3.60 13.06
C LEU A 66 4.13 -3.75 13.90
N ASP A 67 3.99 -4.00 15.20
CA ASP A 67 5.09 -4.28 16.13
C ASP A 67 5.94 -5.48 15.67
N ILE A 68 5.31 -6.55 15.23
CA ILE A 68 5.99 -7.74 14.70
C ILE A 68 6.75 -7.40 13.41
N TYR A 69 6.15 -6.61 12.52
CA TYR A 69 6.80 -6.21 11.26
C TYR A 69 7.98 -5.26 11.51
N VAL A 70 7.85 -4.35 12.45
CA VAL A 70 8.96 -3.46 12.86
C VAL A 70 10.09 -4.28 13.46
N GLU A 71 9.82 -5.28 14.28
CA GLU A 71 10.84 -6.18 14.83
C GLU A 71 11.55 -6.95 13.73
N GLN A 72 10.85 -7.46 12.73
CA GLN A 72 11.46 -8.13 11.57
C GLN A 72 12.36 -7.19 10.76
N LEU A 73 11.96 -5.94 10.57
CA LEU A 73 12.81 -4.93 9.93
C LEU A 73 14.05 -4.63 10.77
N HIS A 74 13.93 -4.55 12.08
CA HIS A 74 15.05 -4.38 13.00
C HIS A 74 16.05 -5.53 12.87
N ILE A 75 15.57 -6.77 12.83
CA ILE A 75 16.42 -7.97 12.66
C ILE A 75 17.16 -7.89 11.31
N ILE A 76 16.50 -7.54 10.21
CA ILE A 76 17.13 -7.38 8.90
C ILE A 76 18.18 -6.26 8.94
N ALA A 77 17.85 -5.12 9.52
CA ALA A 77 18.75 -3.98 9.63
C ALA A 77 20.02 -4.27 10.44
N THR A 78 19.93 -5.16 11.42
CA THR A 78 21.04 -5.48 12.33
C THR A 78 21.82 -6.73 11.98
N THR A 79 21.19 -7.73 11.37
CA THR A 79 21.77 -9.07 11.15
C THR A 79 21.90 -9.52 9.71
N SER A 80 21.29 -8.83 8.75
CA SER A 80 21.38 -9.22 7.33
C SER A 80 22.82 -9.19 6.85
N LYS A 81 23.22 -10.21 6.09
CA LYS A 81 24.51 -10.25 5.40
C LYS A 81 24.55 -9.41 4.13
N SER A 82 23.40 -9.00 3.62
CA SER A 82 23.28 -8.14 2.47
C SER A 82 23.26 -6.68 2.90
N GLU A 83 24.30 -5.91 2.55
CA GLU A 83 24.35 -4.47 2.83
C GLU A 83 23.20 -3.70 2.18
N LYS A 84 22.80 -4.12 0.97
CA LYS A 84 21.64 -3.55 0.29
C LYS A 84 20.35 -3.72 1.10
N ASN A 85 20.09 -4.93 1.61
CA ASN A 85 18.90 -5.20 2.41
C ASN A 85 18.94 -4.46 3.75
N LYS A 86 20.11 -4.38 4.40
CA LYS A 86 20.31 -3.56 5.60
C LYS A 86 19.97 -2.10 5.34
N LEU A 87 20.53 -1.54 4.28
CA LEU A 87 20.30 -0.14 3.92
C LEU A 87 18.83 0.15 3.64
N GLN A 88 18.17 -0.73 2.89
CA GLN A 88 16.73 -0.58 2.60
C GLN A 88 15.87 -0.65 3.86
N ALA A 89 16.16 -1.57 4.78
CA ALA A 89 15.45 -1.69 6.05
C ALA A 89 15.65 -0.44 6.93
N LEU A 90 16.88 0.05 7.02
CA LEU A 90 17.21 1.28 7.76
C LEU A 90 16.53 2.51 7.15
N GLN A 91 16.58 2.66 5.85
CA GLN A 91 15.90 3.75 5.14
C GLN A 91 14.39 3.73 5.37
N TYR A 92 13.77 2.56 5.33
CA TYR A 92 12.35 2.42 5.61
C TYR A 92 12.00 2.87 7.03
N LEU A 93 12.74 2.40 8.04
CA LEU A 93 12.53 2.77 9.45
C LEU A 93 12.74 4.27 9.68
N MET A 94 13.79 4.84 9.12
CA MET A 94 14.08 6.27 9.21
C MET A 94 13.01 7.11 8.53
N ASN A 95 12.60 6.75 7.31
CA ASN A 95 11.55 7.44 6.58
C ASN A 95 10.20 7.38 7.31
N ARG A 96 9.96 6.32 8.05
CA ARG A 96 8.73 6.18 8.85
C ARG A 96 8.66 7.22 9.98
N VAL A 97 9.78 7.55 10.57
CA VAL A 97 9.88 8.53 11.66
C VAL A 97 10.05 9.95 11.14
N LEU A 98 10.91 10.15 10.13
CA LEU A 98 11.29 11.46 9.60
C LEU A 98 10.41 11.92 8.43
N GLY A 99 9.57 11.03 7.90
CA GLY A 99 8.82 11.23 6.65
C GLY A 99 9.64 10.85 5.42
N ALA A 100 8.98 10.21 4.45
CA ALA A 100 9.61 9.91 3.17
C ALA A 100 9.79 11.21 2.35
N PRO A 101 10.90 11.34 1.57
CA PRO A 101 11.02 12.43 0.62
C PRO A 101 9.87 12.36 -0.36
N THR A 102 8.99 13.36 -0.33
CA THR A 102 7.87 13.42 -1.28
C THR A 102 8.37 13.98 -2.61
N SER A 103 8.47 13.14 -3.63
CA SER A 103 8.60 13.59 -5.00
C SER A 103 7.27 14.19 -5.48
N LYS A 104 6.98 15.42 -5.07
CA LYS A 104 6.04 16.24 -5.82
C LYS A 104 6.83 16.90 -6.93
N VAL A 105 6.53 16.54 -8.17
CA VAL A 105 6.99 17.23 -9.36
C VAL A 105 6.38 18.65 -9.36
N ALA A 106 7.07 19.58 -8.71
CA ALA A 106 6.81 21.00 -8.88
C ALA A 106 8.11 21.74 -8.56
N ASP A 107 8.84 22.11 -9.58
CA ASP A 107 10.12 22.81 -9.59
C ASP A 107 11.35 21.92 -9.40
N VAL A 108 12.03 21.68 -10.51
CA VAL A 108 13.32 20.96 -10.58
C VAL A 108 14.39 21.57 -9.65
N SER A 109 14.31 22.89 -9.38
CA SER A 109 15.22 23.58 -8.48
C SER A 109 14.99 23.28 -6.98
N LYS A 110 13.75 22.94 -6.59
CA LYS A 110 13.44 22.55 -5.20
C LYS A 110 13.69 21.06 -4.93
N GLU A 111 13.66 20.22 -5.98
CA GLU A 111 14.00 18.81 -5.84
C GLU A 111 15.48 18.56 -5.59
N GLU A 112 16.37 19.40 -6.15
CA GLU A 112 17.81 19.29 -5.89
C GLU A 112 18.17 19.74 -4.47
N GLU A 113 17.59 20.84 -3.97
CA GLU A 113 17.78 21.29 -2.58
C GLU A 113 17.27 20.25 -1.57
N ASN A 114 16.09 19.66 -1.78
CA ASN A 114 15.55 18.65 -0.87
C ASN A 114 16.31 17.33 -0.90
N LYS A 115 16.93 16.97 -2.03
CA LYS A 115 17.77 15.78 -2.12
C LYS A 115 19.12 15.99 -1.45
N GLU A 116 19.72 17.18 -1.57
CA GLU A 116 20.95 17.53 -0.87
C GLU A 116 20.73 17.61 0.64
N ASP A 117 19.66 18.23 1.10
CA ASP A 117 19.33 18.30 2.53
C ASP A 117 19.04 16.92 3.14
N ALA A 118 18.31 16.06 2.45
CA ALA A 118 18.05 14.69 2.90
C ALA A 118 19.34 13.83 2.93
N VAL A 119 20.23 13.98 1.96
CA VAL A 119 21.54 13.29 1.92
C VAL A 119 22.46 13.80 3.00
N VAL A 120 22.49 15.11 3.25
CA VAL A 120 23.30 15.74 4.32
C VAL A 120 22.85 15.26 5.69
N ASP A 121 21.54 15.17 5.94
CA ASP A 121 20.99 14.69 7.21
C ASP A 121 21.35 13.22 7.48
N ILE A 122 21.26 12.35 6.49
CA ILE A 122 21.66 10.94 6.59
C ILE A 122 23.16 10.82 6.86
N ASN A 123 24.00 11.58 6.16
CA ASN A 123 25.44 11.59 6.37
C ASN A 123 25.81 12.10 7.77
N ASN A 124 25.13 13.11 8.29
CA ASN A 124 25.32 13.59 9.65
C ASN A 124 24.98 12.53 10.69
N ILE A 125 23.86 11.83 10.53
CA ILE A 125 23.45 10.74 11.41
C ILE A 125 24.46 9.57 11.36
N LEU A 126 24.96 9.21 10.17
CA LEU A 126 26.00 8.18 10.02
C LEU A 126 27.31 8.60 10.69
N ASN A 127 27.72 9.85 10.55
CA ASN A 127 28.91 10.37 11.21
C ASN A 127 28.76 10.40 12.74
N GLU A 128 27.58 10.71 13.25
CA GLU A 128 27.30 10.65 14.71
C GLU A 128 27.37 9.22 15.23
N ILE A 129 26.88 8.25 14.47
CA ILE A 129 26.95 6.82 14.83
C ILE A 129 28.39 6.31 14.81
N ASP A 130 29.17 6.67 13.80
CA ASP A 130 30.58 6.31 13.70
C ASP A 130 31.41 6.91 14.84
N ASN A 131 31.17 8.17 15.19
CA ASN A 131 31.83 8.82 16.31
C ASN A 131 31.44 8.22 17.67
N ALA A 132 30.20 7.73 17.83
CA ALA A 132 29.75 7.03 19.04
C ALA A 132 30.39 5.64 19.19
N ASN A 133 30.77 4.99 18.09
CA ASN A 133 31.40 3.66 18.08
C ASN A 133 32.92 3.71 18.25
N VAL A 134 33.57 4.86 18.14
CA VAL A 134 35.03 5.05 18.25
C VAL A 134 35.46 5.44 19.67
N SER A 135 34.53 5.78 20.52
CA SER A 135 34.77 6.04 21.94
C SER A 135 34.38 4.81 22.78
#